data_490499aeb03ca073527923ba0d0f1e7d
#
_entry.id   490499aeb03ca073527923ba0d0f1e7d
#
_cell.length_a   1.000
_cell.length_b   1.000
_cell.length_c   1.000
_cell.angle_alpha   90.00
_cell.angle_beta   90.00
_cell.angle_gamma   90.00
#
_symmetry.space_group_name_H-M   'P 1'
#
loop_
_entity.id
_entity.type
_entity.pdbx_description
1 polymer ?
#
loop_
_entity_poly.entity_id
_entity_poly.type
_entity_poly.pdbx_seq_one_letter_code
_entity_poly.pdbx_strand_id
1 'polypeptide(L)'
;NNIVINKPLNMNFLAHSILSPKDPLVMLGNLCGDFVKGSKLEGLNTSVAEGVRLHRLIDSYTDSHQLIREAKAIVRPEFKLFSGIVIDMFFDYYVAKNHGFLKKHVEYVYDSAHAYSTDLPDSFNNVLFYMHKYNWLEAYAKVEGLRRIMSQMRKRIGDKSPLDESVDILILKEPEFDILFKTIWEDAQKKFTF
;
A
#
# COMPACT_ATOMS: atom_id res chain seq x y z
N ASN A 1 -18.73 12.48 -7.65
CA ASN A 1 -17.73 12.11 -8.66
C ASN A 1 -17.13 10.78 -8.25
N ASN A 2 -17.61 9.69 -8.86
CA ASN A 2 -17.03 8.36 -8.66
C ASN A 2 -15.70 8.33 -9.42
N ILE A 3 -14.60 8.24 -8.68
CA ILE A 3 -13.30 7.91 -9.26
C ILE A 3 -13.39 6.44 -9.67
N VAL A 4 -13.66 6.20 -10.95
CA VAL A 4 -13.61 4.85 -11.52
C VAL A 4 -12.14 4.49 -11.72
N ILE A 5 -11.56 3.86 -10.71
CA ILE A 5 -10.25 3.24 -10.84
C ILE A 5 -10.50 1.85 -11.42
N ASN A 6 -10.23 1.68 -12.71
CA ASN A 6 -10.49 0.47 -13.49
C ASN A 6 -9.54 -0.71 -13.19
N LYS A 7 -8.70 -0.62 -12.16
CA LYS A 7 -7.79 -1.68 -11.72
C LYS A 7 -7.92 -1.84 -10.21
N PRO A 8 -7.92 -3.05 -9.67
CA PRO A 8 -7.73 -3.20 -8.23
C PRO A 8 -6.38 -2.56 -7.89
N LEU A 9 -6.41 -1.49 -7.11
CA LEU A 9 -5.22 -0.87 -6.57
C LEU A 9 -4.60 -1.84 -5.58
N ASN A 10 -3.38 -2.28 -5.85
CA ASN A 10 -2.51 -2.73 -4.79
C ASN A 10 -2.25 -1.50 -3.91
N MET A 11 -2.63 -1.53 -2.64
CA MET A 11 -2.62 -0.33 -1.80
C MET A 11 -1.83 -0.58 -0.51
N ASN A 12 -0.57 -0.97 -0.65
CA ASN A 12 0.40 -1.04 0.43
C ASN A 12 1.28 0.23 0.46
N PHE A 13 0.61 1.40 0.47
CA PHE A 13 1.28 2.70 0.40
C PHE A 13 2.29 2.92 1.52
N LEU A 14 1.99 2.49 2.74
CA LEU A 14 2.89 2.70 3.87
C LEU A 14 4.17 1.88 3.72
N ALA A 15 4.05 0.60 3.37
CA ALA A 15 5.21 -0.26 3.14
C ALA A 15 6.11 0.30 2.03
N HIS A 16 5.54 0.70 0.90
CA HIS A 16 6.30 1.32 -0.20
C HIS A 16 6.99 2.61 0.23
N SER A 17 6.34 3.47 1.01
CA SER A 17 6.96 4.72 1.48
C SER A 17 8.16 4.47 2.39
N ILE A 18 8.07 3.46 3.28
CA ILE A 18 9.15 3.12 4.22
C ILE A 18 10.31 2.40 3.51
N LEU A 19 10.01 1.58 2.50
CA LEU A 19 11.01 0.91 1.65
C LEU A 19 11.59 1.83 0.58
N SER A 20 11.45 3.14 0.70
CA SER A 20 12.01 4.12 -0.22
C SER A 20 13.27 4.76 0.36
N PRO A 21 14.22 5.21 -0.49
CA PRO A 21 15.32 6.04 -0.04
C PRO A 21 14.81 7.39 0.52
N LYS A 22 15.69 8.13 1.22
CA LYS A 22 15.38 9.44 1.80
C LYS A 22 15.33 10.57 0.74
N ASP A 23 14.79 10.27 -0.43
CA ASP A 23 14.50 11.23 -1.49
C ASP A 23 12.98 11.34 -1.64
N PRO A 24 12.37 12.53 -1.42
CA PRO A 24 10.92 12.67 -1.45
C PRO A 24 10.30 12.36 -2.82
N LEU A 25 10.97 12.70 -3.92
CA LEU A 25 10.47 12.42 -5.26
C LEU A 25 10.54 10.95 -5.63
N VAL A 26 11.61 10.24 -5.23
CA VAL A 26 11.71 8.77 -5.38
C VAL A 26 10.64 8.09 -4.54
N MET A 27 10.45 8.50 -3.30
CA MET A 27 9.39 7.97 -2.43
C MET A 27 8.00 8.17 -3.05
N LEU A 28 7.69 9.37 -3.52
CA LEU A 28 6.40 9.68 -4.17
C LEU A 28 6.22 8.91 -5.48
N GLY A 29 7.30 8.72 -6.24
CA GLY A 29 7.32 7.87 -7.42
C GLY A 29 7.00 6.40 -7.08
N ASN A 30 7.54 5.89 -5.97
CA ASN A 30 7.22 4.58 -5.45
C ASN A 30 5.73 4.48 -5.04
N LEU A 31 5.17 5.49 -4.41
CA LEU A 31 3.74 5.53 -4.06
C LEU A 31 2.81 5.63 -5.28
N CYS A 32 3.21 6.34 -6.33
CA CYS A 32 2.37 6.52 -7.50
C CYS A 32 2.55 5.42 -8.58
N GLY A 33 3.34 4.38 -8.33
CA GLY A 33 3.70 3.36 -9.31
C GLY A 33 2.53 2.71 -10.03
N ASP A 34 1.46 2.40 -9.32
CA ASP A 34 0.22 1.82 -9.88
C ASP A 34 -0.57 2.79 -10.77
N PHE A 35 -0.32 4.08 -10.65
CA PHE A 35 -0.98 5.13 -11.43
C PHE A 35 -0.23 5.43 -12.73
N VAL A 36 0.98 4.91 -12.88
CA VAL A 36 1.82 5.09 -14.08
C VAL A 36 1.74 3.84 -14.95
N LYS A 37 1.03 3.95 -16.07
CA LYS A 37 0.82 2.84 -17.01
C LYS A 37 2.00 2.67 -17.97
N GLY A 38 2.23 1.41 -18.38
CA GLY A 38 3.22 1.08 -19.41
C GLY A 38 4.66 1.07 -18.90
N SER A 39 5.59 0.68 -19.77
CA SER A 39 7.02 0.59 -19.46
C SER A 39 7.77 1.91 -19.69
N LYS A 40 7.24 2.79 -20.53
CA LYS A 40 7.85 4.08 -20.83
C LYS A 40 7.49 5.09 -19.76
N LEU A 41 8.52 5.69 -19.15
CA LEU A 41 8.41 6.68 -18.09
C LEU A 41 8.82 8.09 -18.61
N GLU A 42 8.79 8.25 -19.91
CA GLU A 42 9.11 9.51 -20.60
C GLU A 42 8.08 10.58 -20.20
N GLY A 43 8.59 11.77 -19.88
CA GLY A 43 7.74 12.88 -19.43
C GLY A 43 7.52 12.97 -17.91
N LEU A 44 7.95 11.95 -17.13
CA LEU A 44 8.02 12.07 -15.69
C LEU A 44 9.32 12.73 -15.25
N ASN A 45 9.28 13.40 -14.09
CA ASN A 45 10.48 13.76 -13.36
C ASN A 45 11.38 12.53 -13.16
N THR A 46 12.69 12.67 -13.32
CA THR A 46 13.65 11.54 -13.28
C THR A 46 13.57 10.76 -11.96
N SER A 47 13.52 11.47 -10.82
CA SER A 47 13.41 10.83 -9.50
C SER A 47 12.06 10.14 -9.31
N VAL A 48 10.97 10.72 -9.81
CA VAL A 48 9.65 10.05 -9.82
C VAL A 48 9.69 8.78 -10.66
N ALA A 49 10.30 8.83 -11.84
CA ALA A 49 10.47 7.64 -12.70
C ALA A 49 11.31 6.55 -12.03
N GLU A 50 12.34 6.92 -11.27
CA GLU A 50 13.14 5.99 -10.45
C GLU A 50 12.28 5.33 -9.37
N GLY A 51 11.47 6.10 -8.67
CA GLY A 51 10.51 5.59 -7.68
C GLY A 51 9.50 4.62 -8.28
N VAL A 52 8.98 4.91 -9.49
CA VAL A 52 8.08 3.98 -10.20
C VAL A 52 8.78 2.65 -10.53
N ARG A 53 10.07 2.68 -10.89
CA ARG A 53 10.84 1.43 -11.09
C ARG A 53 11.01 0.67 -9.79
N LEU A 54 11.31 1.38 -8.70
CA LEU A 54 11.41 0.79 -7.35
C LEU A 54 10.09 0.13 -6.93
N HIS A 55 8.96 0.78 -7.13
CA HIS A 55 7.63 0.20 -6.90
C HIS A 55 7.48 -1.17 -7.58
N ARG A 56 7.77 -1.23 -8.86
CA ARG A 56 7.67 -2.47 -9.65
C ARG A 56 8.61 -3.58 -9.17
N LEU A 57 9.79 -3.21 -8.67
CA LEU A 57 10.74 -4.15 -8.08
C LEU A 57 10.22 -4.71 -6.75
N ILE A 58 9.65 -3.86 -5.89
CA ILE A 58 9.04 -4.26 -4.63
C ILE A 58 7.87 -5.19 -4.90
N ASP A 59 6.94 -4.81 -5.78
CA ASP A 59 5.79 -5.65 -6.14
C ASP A 59 6.21 -7.01 -6.69
N SER A 60 7.16 -7.03 -7.62
CA SER A 60 7.69 -8.28 -8.18
C SER A 60 8.31 -9.18 -7.11
N TYR A 61 9.02 -8.59 -6.16
CA TYR A 61 9.62 -9.31 -5.04
C TYR A 61 8.54 -9.86 -4.10
N THR A 62 7.60 -9.04 -3.67
CA THR A 62 6.54 -9.45 -2.72
C THR A 62 5.61 -10.49 -3.34
N ASP A 63 5.21 -10.34 -4.60
CA ASP A 63 4.37 -11.31 -5.30
C ASP A 63 5.06 -12.67 -5.49
N SER A 64 6.39 -12.69 -5.62
CA SER A 64 7.18 -13.92 -5.70
C SER A 64 7.46 -14.57 -4.34
N HIS A 65 7.26 -13.84 -3.24
CA HIS A 65 7.60 -14.30 -1.90
C HIS A 65 6.70 -15.44 -1.44
N GLN A 66 7.32 -16.54 -0.93
CA GLN A 66 6.58 -17.75 -0.54
C GLN A 66 5.53 -17.45 0.55
N LEU A 67 5.90 -16.67 1.57
CA LEU A 67 5.01 -16.34 2.70
C LEU A 67 3.84 -15.42 2.27
N ILE A 68 3.99 -14.60 1.23
CA ILE A 68 2.86 -13.84 0.65
C ILE A 68 1.86 -14.80 -0.01
N ARG A 69 2.32 -15.85 -0.67
CA ARG A 69 1.43 -16.88 -1.23
C ARG A 69 0.69 -17.65 -0.13
N GLU A 70 1.36 -17.97 0.95
CA GLU A 70 0.77 -18.61 2.14
C GLU A 70 -0.27 -17.70 2.79
N ALA A 71 0.04 -16.43 3.03
CA ALA A 71 -0.90 -15.44 3.54
C ALA A 71 -2.14 -15.30 2.64
N LYS A 72 -1.94 -15.19 1.30
CA LYS A 72 -3.03 -15.17 0.31
C LYS A 72 -3.89 -16.43 0.37
N ALA A 73 -3.30 -17.60 0.62
CA ALA A 73 -4.04 -18.87 0.72
C ALA A 73 -5.02 -18.90 1.91
N ILE A 74 -4.68 -18.24 3.02
CA ILE A 74 -5.54 -18.15 4.21
C ILE A 74 -6.87 -17.43 3.89
N VAL A 75 -6.82 -16.34 3.13
CA VAL A 75 -7.99 -15.50 2.84
C VAL A 75 -8.67 -15.86 1.51
N ARG A 76 -8.04 -16.67 0.67
CA ARG A 76 -8.51 -17.01 -0.68
C ARG A 76 -9.89 -17.71 -0.72
N PRO A 77 -10.25 -18.60 0.21
CA PRO A 77 -11.56 -19.24 0.20
C PRO A 77 -12.72 -18.22 0.16
N GLU A 78 -12.58 -17.10 0.89
CA GLU A 78 -13.62 -16.07 1.01
C GLU A 78 -13.44 -14.94 -0.02
N PHE A 79 -12.19 -14.48 -0.23
CA PHE A 79 -11.93 -13.26 -1.03
C PHE A 79 -11.50 -13.54 -2.48
N LYS A 80 -11.19 -14.78 -2.85
CA LYS A 80 -10.91 -15.21 -4.24
C LYS A 80 -9.91 -14.27 -4.96
N LEU A 81 -10.36 -13.58 -6.00
CA LEU A 81 -9.54 -12.65 -6.79
C LEU A 81 -9.11 -11.39 -6.01
N PHE A 82 -9.78 -11.09 -4.91
CA PHE A 82 -9.48 -9.92 -4.06
C PHE A 82 -8.50 -10.25 -2.93
N SER A 83 -8.03 -11.50 -2.82
CA SER A 83 -7.06 -11.92 -1.79
C SER A 83 -5.78 -11.08 -1.80
N GLY A 84 -5.32 -10.64 -2.97
CA GLY A 84 -4.18 -9.73 -3.09
C GLY A 84 -4.40 -8.43 -2.32
N ILE A 85 -5.52 -7.76 -2.59
CA ILE A 85 -5.89 -6.50 -1.91
C ILE A 85 -5.97 -6.70 -0.40
N VAL A 86 -6.58 -7.81 0.06
CA VAL A 86 -6.69 -8.11 1.49
C VAL A 86 -5.30 -8.22 2.14
N ILE A 87 -4.39 -8.95 1.51
CA ILE A 87 -3.04 -9.17 2.06
C ILE A 87 -2.20 -7.91 2.03
N ASP A 88 -2.29 -7.08 0.98
CA ASP A 88 -1.61 -5.79 0.90
C ASP A 88 -2.04 -4.86 2.04
N MET A 89 -3.35 -4.81 2.33
CA MET A 89 -3.91 -4.00 3.42
C MET A 89 -3.51 -4.53 4.79
N PHE A 90 -3.45 -5.86 4.97
CA PHE A 90 -2.96 -6.48 6.21
C PHE A 90 -1.46 -6.18 6.40
N PHE A 91 -0.69 -6.18 5.32
CA PHE A 91 0.73 -5.86 5.37
C PHE A 91 0.95 -4.42 5.86
N ASP A 92 0.24 -3.44 5.28
CA ASP A 92 0.30 -2.06 5.76
C ASP A 92 -0.15 -1.91 7.23
N TYR A 93 -1.17 -2.67 7.67
CA TYR A 93 -1.56 -2.71 9.08
C TYR A 93 -0.40 -3.18 9.98
N TYR A 94 0.28 -4.28 9.63
CA TYR A 94 1.41 -4.78 10.42
C TYR A 94 2.59 -3.83 10.40
N VAL A 95 2.89 -3.22 9.27
CA VAL A 95 3.93 -2.20 9.14
C VAL A 95 3.60 -1.00 10.02
N ALA A 96 2.37 -0.48 9.96
CA ALA A 96 1.92 0.66 10.76
C ALA A 96 1.94 0.38 12.27
N LYS A 97 1.44 -0.80 12.67
CA LYS A 97 1.37 -1.24 14.08
C LYS A 97 2.75 -1.32 14.73
N ASN A 98 3.78 -1.70 13.94
CA ASN A 98 5.12 -1.96 14.45
C ASN A 98 6.12 -0.81 14.16
N HIS A 99 5.71 0.25 13.48
CA HIS A 99 6.60 1.35 13.13
C HIS A 99 6.76 2.36 14.28
N GLY A 100 7.96 2.41 14.89
CA GLY A 100 8.22 3.21 16.09
C GLY A 100 8.03 4.72 15.93
N PHE A 101 8.07 5.26 14.70
CA PHE A 101 7.95 6.68 14.39
C PHE A 101 6.89 6.96 13.33
N LEU A 102 5.80 6.19 13.32
CA LEU A 102 4.76 6.24 12.29
C LEU A 102 4.28 7.67 12.01
N LYS A 103 3.89 8.41 13.04
CA LYS A 103 3.36 9.77 12.88
C LYS A 103 4.33 10.69 12.13
N LYS A 104 5.60 10.71 12.53
CA LYS A 104 6.64 11.52 11.88
C LYS A 104 6.86 11.11 10.42
N HIS A 105 6.81 9.81 10.14
CA HIS A 105 6.92 9.32 8.77
C HIS A 105 5.72 9.73 7.91
N VAL A 106 4.52 9.64 8.46
CA VAL A 106 3.27 10.05 7.78
C VAL A 106 3.26 11.56 7.48
N GLU A 107 3.68 12.39 8.44
CA GLU A 107 3.87 13.82 8.22
C GLU A 107 4.84 14.06 7.05
N TYR A 108 6.00 13.40 7.05
CA TYR A 108 6.97 13.50 5.96
C TYR A 108 6.38 13.12 4.60
N VAL A 109 5.58 12.05 4.52
CA VAL A 109 4.92 11.62 3.27
C VAL A 109 3.96 12.68 2.76
N TYR A 110 3.08 13.20 3.62
CA TYR A 110 2.07 14.19 3.21
C TYR A 110 2.67 15.56 2.89
N ASP A 111 3.67 16.01 3.63
CA ASP A 111 4.39 17.25 3.36
C ASP A 111 5.12 17.17 2.00
N SER A 112 5.78 16.03 1.73
CA SER A 112 6.41 15.77 0.43
C SER A 112 5.38 15.77 -0.69
N ALA A 113 4.24 15.10 -0.51
CA ALA A 113 3.18 15.05 -1.51
C ALA A 113 2.60 16.44 -1.81
N HIS A 114 2.48 17.29 -0.82
CA HIS A 114 2.05 18.68 -0.99
C HIS A 114 3.10 19.50 -1.76
N ALA A 115 4.37 19.39 -1.37
CA ALA A 115 5.47 20.15 -1.97
C ALA A 115 5.72 19.80 -3.45
N TYR A 116 5.53 18.55 -3.83
CA TYR A 116 5.86 18.02 -5.16
C TYR A 116 4.63 17.56 -5.98
N SER A 117 3.44 18.05 -5.66
CA SER A 117 2.18 17.64 -6.31
C SER A 117 2.18 17.81 -7.83
N THR A 118 2.90 18.81 -8.36
CA THR A 118 3.01 19.09 -9.80
C THR A 118 3.85 18.08 -10.57
N ASP A 119 4.71 17.32 -9.87
CA ASP A 119 5.54 16.25 -10.45
C ASP A 119 4.80 14.91 -10.55
N LEU A 120 3.59 14.81 -9.96
CA LEU A 120 2.84 13.56 -9.80
C LEU A 120 1.66 13.48 -10.77
N PRO A 121 1.25 12.27 -11.18
CA PRO A 121 0.05 12.08 -11.97
C PRO A 121 -1.22 12.63 -11.29
N ASP A 122 -2.09 13.33 -12.01
CA ASP A 122 -3.36 13.87 -11.49
C ASP A 122 -4.23 12.79 -10.83
N SER A 123 -4.24 11.58 -11.40
CA SER A 123 -4.98 10.45 -10.84
C SER A 123 -4.47 10.04 -9.45
N PHE A 124 -3.17 10.17 -9.22
CA PHE A 124 -2.58 9.92 -7.90
C PHE A 124 -2.82 11.09 -6.94
N ASN A 125 -2.69 12.33 -7.39
CA ASN A 125 -3.00 13.52 -6.59
C ASN A 125 -4.43 13.47 -6.03
N ASN A 126 -5.41 12.99 -6.81
CA ASN A 126 -6.77 12.78 -6.34
C ASN A 126 -6.85 11.75 -5.19
N VAL A 127 -6.06 10.68 -5.24
CA VAL A 127 -6.01 9.68 -4.16
C VAL A 127 -5.31 10.24 -2.94
N LEU A 128 -4.17 10.92 -3.12
CA LEU A 128 -3.43 11.59 -2.04
C LEU A 128 -4.31 12.58 -1.26
N PHE A 129 -5.16 13.35 -1.96
CA PHE A 129 -6.11 14.24 -1.31
C PHE A 129 -7.02 13.50 -0.32
N TYR A 130 -7.57 12.35 -0.72
CA TYR A 130 -8.42 11.55 0.18
C TYR A 130 -7.61 10.83 1.26
N MET A 131 -6.41 10.34 0.94
CA MET A 131 -5.50 9.74 1.91
C MET A 131 -5.16 10.71 3.04
N HIS A 132 -4.80 11.95 2.69
CA HIS A 132 -4.51 13.00 3.66
C HIS A 132 -5.76 13.40 4.43
N LYS A 133 -6.87 13.71 3.74
CA LYS A 133 -8.15 14.12 4.36
C LYS A 133 -8.65 13.14 5.41
N TYR A 134 -8.47 11.84 5.21
CA TYR A 134 -8.91 10.79 6.10
C TYR A 134 -7.80 10.14 6.90
N ASN A 135 -6.58 10.66 6.77
CA ASN A 135 -5.35 10.18 7.43
C ASN A 135 -5.18 8.65 7.33
N TRP A 136 -5.22 8.13 6.10
CA TRP A 136 -5.20 6.68 5.86
C TRP A 136 -3.94 6.02 6.41
N LEU A 137 -2.75 6.64 6.24
CA LEU A 137 -1.48 6.03 6.63
C LEU A 137 -1.38 5.79 8.15
N GLU A 138 -1.89 6.71 8.99
CA GLU A 138 -1.99 6.47 10.43
C GLU A 138 -3.15 5.51 10.77
N ALA A 139 -4.24 5.57 10.01
CA ALA A 139 -5.41 4.73 10.25
C ALA A 139 -5.09 3.24 10.10
N TYR A 140 -4.09 2.88 9.28
CA TYR A 140 -3.64 1.48 9.16
C TYR A 140 -3.19 0.87 10.50
N ALA A 141 -2.66 1.65 11.44
CA ALA A 141 -2.20 1.13 12.73
C ALA A 141 -3.32 0.60 13.64
N LYS A 142 -4.59 0.80 13.29
CA LYS A 142 -5.75 0.42 14.11
C LYS A 142 -6.72 -0.45 13.32
N VAL A 143 -7.21 -1.49 13.95
CA VAL A 143 -8.20 -2.43 13.38
C VAL A 143 -9.44 -1.69 12.83
N GLU A 144 -9.97 -0.73 13.59
CA GLU A 144 -11.13 0.06 13.18
C GLU A 144 -10.82 0.97 11.97
N GLY A 145 -9.59 1.50 11.93
CA GLY A 145 -9.10 2.29 10.79
C GLY A 145 -9.00 1.43 9.53
N LEU A 146 -8.38 0.25 9.65
CA LEU A 146 -8.28 -0.72 8.57
C LEU A 146 -9.68 -1.12 8.05
N ARG A 147 -10.61 -1.50 8.94
CA ARG A 147 -11.99 -1.86 8.57
C ARG A 147 -12.69 -0.74 7.82
N ARG A 148 -12.54 0.52 8.27
CA ARG A 148 -13.11 1.68 7.57
C ARG A 148 -12.55 1.86 6.17
N ILE A 149 -11.24 1.70 5.98
CA ILE A 149 -10.60 1.78 4.67
C ILE A 149 -11.10 0.65 3.78
N MET A 150 -11.13 -0.58 4.26
CA MET A 150 -11.63 -1.75 3.54
C MET A 150 -13.11 -1.60 3.13
N SER A 151 -13.95 -1.01 4.00
CA SER A 151 -15.35 -0.69 3.68
C SER A 151 -15.47 0.35 2.54
N GLN A 152 -14.60 1.35 2.52
CA GLN A 152 -14.55 2.31 1.41
C GLN A 152 -14.10 1.64 0.10
N MET A 153 -13.14 0.71 0.18
CA MET A 153 -12.69 -0.07 -0.98
C MET A 153 -13.79 -1.00 -1.50
N ARG A 154 -14.53 -1.68 -0.60
CA ARG A 154 -15.70 -2.49 -0.97
C ARG A 154 -16.69 -1.70 -1.83
N LYS A 155 -17.04 -0.48 -1.42
CA LYS A 155 -17.92 0.39 -2.21
C LYS A 155 -17.36 0.73 -3.60
N ARG A 156 -16.03 0.94 -3.68
CA ARG A 156 -15.36 1.25 -4.97
C ARG A 156 -15.37 0.08 -5.95
N ILE A 157 -15.27 -1.15 -5.45
CA ILE A 157 -15.36 -2.35 -6.30
C ILE A 157 -16.81 -2.78 -6.58
N GLY A 158 -17.81 -1.97 -6.16
CA GLY A 158 -19.23 -2.25 -6.38
C GLY A 158 -19.73 -3.45 -5.60
N ASP A 159 -19.28 -3.60 -4.34
CA ASP A 159 -19.65 -4.69 -3.43
C ASP A 159 -19.37 -6.11 -3.95
N LYS A 160 -18.44 -6.25 -4.90
CA LYS A 160 -18.06 -7.56 -5.48
C LYS A 160 -17.38 -8.51 -4.49
N SER A 161 -16.88 -7.99 -3.37
CA SER A 161 -16.27 -8.76 -2.29
C SER A 161 -16.47 -8.03 -0.96
N PRO A 162 -16.73 -8.75 0.13
CA PRO A 162 -16.94 -8.16 1.46
C PRO A 162 -15.59 -7.81 2.13
N LEU A 163 -14.81 -6.91 1.52
CA LEU A 163 -13.43 -6.61 1.92
C LEU A 163 -13.29 -6.24 3.40
N ASP A 164 -14.24 -5.50 3.96
CA ASP A 164 -14.25 -5.09 5.38
C ASP A 164 -14.43 -6.26 6.36
N GLU A 165 -15.05 -7.36 5.91
CA GLU A 165 -15.20 -8.58 6.70
C GLU A 165 -13.87 -9.34 6.83
N SER A 166 -12.88 -9.09 5.95
CA SER A 166 -11.56 -9.69 6.05
C SER A 166 -10.84 -9.36 7.37
N VAL A 167 -11.18 -8.23 7.97
CA VAL A 167 -10.61 -7.80 9.25
C VAL A 167 -10.97 -8.77 10.39
N ASP A 168 -12.08 -9.50 10.30
CA ASP A 168 -12.42 -10.54 11.28
C ASP A 168 -11.48 -11.74 11.18
N ILE A 169 -11.05 -12.09 9.97
CA ILE A 169 -10.02 -13.12 9.76
C ILE A 169 -8.66 -12.64 10.29
N LEU A 170 -8.31 -11.36 10.08
CA LEU A 170 -7.09 -10.78 10.64
C LEU A 170 -7.06 -10.93 12.16
N ILE A 171 -8.15 -10.61 12.85
CA ILE A 171 -8.27 -10.70 14.30
C ILE A 171 -8.18 -12.16 14.76
N LEU A 172 -8.93 -13.05 14.10
CA LEU A 172 -9.00 -14.47 14.45
C LEU A 172 -7.65 -15.17 14.30
N LYS A 173 -6.87 -14.77 13.27
CA LYS A 173 -5.59 -15.40 12.93
C LYS A 173 -4.39 -14.46 13.17
N GLU A 174 -4.53 -13.49 14.07
CA GLU A 174 -3.50 -12.51 14.36
C GLU A 174 -2.11 -13.13 14.62
N PRO A 175 -1.95 -14.18 15.46
CA PRO A 175 -0.63 -14.76 15.71
C PRO A 175 0.00 -15.38 14.46
N GLU A 176 -0.79 -15.98 13.58
CA GLU A 176 -0.33 -16.58 12.32
C GLU A 176 0.15 -15.49 11.36
N PHE A 177 -0.64 -14.43 11.16
CA PHE A 177 -0.26 -13.30 10.32
C PHE A 177 0.93 -12.51 10.88
N ASP A 178 1.02 -12.33 12.21
CA ASP A 178 2.14 -11.60 12.84
C ASP A 178 3.49 -12.24 12.49
N ILE A 179 3.58 -13.57 12.58
CA ILE A 179 4.79 -14.32 12.21
C ILE A 179 5.10 -14.15 10.72
N LEU A 180 4.09 -14.33 9.84
CA LEU A 180 4.27 -14.23 8.40
C LEU A 180 4.76 -12.82 8.00
N PHE A 181 4.04 -11.78 8.43
CA PHE A 181 4.36 -10.41 8.03
C PHE A 181 5.64 -9.87 8.64
N LYS A 182 5.99 -10.27 9.87
CA LYS A 182 7.27 -9.93 10.46
C LYS A 182 8.42 -10.46 9.60
N THR A 183 8.37 -11.72 9.22
CA THR A 183 9.42 -12.34 8.39
C THR A 183 9.49 -11.68 7.00
N ILE A 184 8.33 -11.47 6.35
CA ILE A 184 8.25 -10.80 5.05
C ILE A 184 8.85 -9.38 5.13
N TRP A 185 8.52 -8.65 6.21
CA TRP A 185 9.00 -7.28 6.41
C TRP A 185 10.51 -7.23 6.62
N GLU A 186 11.06 -8.11 7.45
CA GLU A 186 12.51 -8.22 7.67
C GLU A 186 13.26 -8.54 6.36
N ASP A 187 12.72 -9.44 5.56
CA ASP A 187 13.32 -9.82 4.27
C ASP A 187 13.23 -8.68 3.24
N ALA A 188 12.09 -7.97 3.18
CA ALA A 188 11.92 -6.80 2.34
C ALA A 188 12.89 -5.67 2.74
N GLN A 189 13.03 -5.39 4.04
CA GLN A 189 13.97 -4.38 4.52
C GLN A 189 15.43 -4.72 4.18
N LYS A 190 15.85 -5.99 4.30
CA LYS A 190 17.18 -6.43 3.88
C LYS A 190 17.39 -6.27 2.38
N LYS A 191 16.37 -6.55 1.58
CA LYS A 191 16.43 -6.48 0.12
C LYS A 191 16.47 -5.04 -0.40
N PHE A 192 15.72 -4.13 0.22
CA PHE A 192 15.54 -2.74 -0.18
C PHE A 192 16.15 -1.77 0.85
N THR A 193 17.40 -2.00 1.24
CA THR A 193 18.20 -1.10 2.09
C THR A 193 18.87 -0.04 1.21
N PHE A 194 18.75 1.25 1.59
CA PHE A 194 19.34 2.41 0.90
C PHE A 194 20.20 3.22 1.85
#